data_1ee20d9ca9adbad4a60e4de515213924
#
_entry.id   1ee20d9ca9adbad4a60e4de515213924
#
_cell.length_a   1.000
_cell.length_b   1.000
_cell.length_c   1.000
_cell.angle_alpha   90.00
_cell.angle_beta   90.00
_cell.angle_gamma   90.00
#
_symmetry.space_group_name_H-M   'P 1'
#
loop_
_entity.id
_entity.type
_entity.pdbx_description
1 polymer ?
#
loop_
_entity_poly.entity_id
_entity_poly.type
_entity_poly.pdbx_seq_one_letter_code
_entity_poly.pdbx_strand_id
1 'polypeptide(L)'
;MSRALAGRHRLWFFSVALPMWFSQGCLYVPHLFRGAPIEFRVVDDTTGAPLSNVVVTANWQLVRLNVAHAVEDGQLVILETVSDADGRVRFSGWGPKLVRPLTTIGMNDPHLVLFKEGYQPDAVHNAFGDYTTNFTRHSDWHGETLRLKRPHDDQSYAQSLDWLGDIALQFAFSDHGDCGWRRIPTMLSRALAEGKQHPTHGPLPTFWSETLLEGRAAPLRCGSIGEFLKRYRHDD
;
A
#
# COMPACT_ATOMS: atom_id res chain seq x y z
N MET A 1 57.25 20.29 -72.86
CA MET A 1 57.53 20.78 -71.44
C MET A 1 56.26 20.71 -70.69
N SER A 2 56.11 19.70 -69.86
CA SER A 2 54.86 19.35 -69.20
C SER A 2 55.12 19.27 -67.73
N ARG A 3 54.32 19.92 -66.92
CA ARG A 3 54.36 19.78 -65.46
C ARG A 3 53.04 19.18 -65.05
N ALA A 4 53.11 18.01 -64.38
CA ALA A 4 52.07 17.35 -63.74
C ALA A 4 51.81 18.00 -62.35
N LEU A 5 50.54 18.22 -62.03
CA LEU A 5 50.10 18.65 -60.72
C LEU A 5 49.43 17.47 -59.97
N ALA A 6 50.06 17.04 -58.95
CA ALA A 6 49.57 16.00 -58.11
C ALA A 6 48.48 16.55 -57.15
N GLY A 7 47.29 16.05 -57.28
CA GLY A 7 46.16 16.34 -56.29
C GLY A 7 46.31 15.50 -55.08
N ARG A 8 46.46 16.16 -53.89
CA ARG A 8 46.44 15.52 -52.59
C ARG A 8 45.00 15.43 -52.08
N HIS A 9 44.43 14.26 -52.12
CA HIS A 9 43.17 13.96 -51.45
C HIS A 9 43.37 13.97 -49.95
N ARG A 10 42.82 14.96 -49.25
CA ARG A 10 42.67 14.98 -47.81
C ARG A 10 41.46 14.14 -47.46
N LEU A 11 41.68 12.94 -46.96
CA LEU A 11 40.67 12.13 -46.27
C LEU A 11 40.32 12.83 -44.94
N TRP A 12 39.11 13.36 -44.88
CA TRP A 12 38.51 13.82 -43.67
C TRP A 12 37.98 12.61 -42.90
N PHE A 13 38.66 12.25 -41.85
CA PHE A 13 38.10 11.35 -40.83
C PHE A 13 37.03 12.10 -40.07
N PHE A 14 35.78 11.89 -40.48
CA PHE A 14 34.66 12.19 -39.58
C PHE A 14 34.65 11.17 -38.46
N SER A 15 35.29 11.50 -37.36
CA SER A 15 35.07 10.81 -36.10
C SER A 15 33.60 11.03 -35.71
N VAL A 16 32.79 10.04 -35.96
CA VAL A 16 31.44 9.98 -35.43
C VAL A 16 31.58 9.72 -33.95
N ALA A 17 31.67 10.76 -33.17
CA ALA A 17 31.41 10.72 -31.77
C ALA A 17 29.89 10.52 -31.61
N LEU A 18 29.44 9.28 -31.74
CA LEU A 18 28.08 8.91 -31.38
C LEU A 18 27.98 8.97 -29.85
N PRO A 19 27.01 9.70 -29.32
CA PRO A 19 27.03 10.08 -27.91
C PRO A 19 26.72 8.90 -27.03
N MET A 20 27.52 8.76 -25.97
CA MET A 20 27.26 7.99 -24.75
C MET A 20 26.04 8.53 -23.96
N TRP A 21 24.94 8.84 -24.64
CA TRP A 21 23.73 9.38 -23.98
C TRP A 21 22.69 8.32 -23.63
N PHE A 22 22.97 7.03 -23.89
CA PHE A 22 22.01 5.96 -23.66
C PHE A 22 22.10 5.25 -22.31
N SER A 23 23.04 5.57 -21.43
CA SER A 23 23.23 4.83 -20.18
C SER A 23 22.57 5.46 -18.95
N GLN A 24 21.94 6.63 -19.05
CA GLN A 24 21.21 7.25 -17.93
C GLN A 24 19.69 7.23 -18.07
N GLY A 25 19.14 6.58 -19.10
CA GLY A 25 17.73 6.65 -19.45
C GLY A 25 16.77 5.81 -18.61
N CYS A 26 17.22 4.80 -17.88
CA CYS A 26 16.32 3.87 -17.20
C CYS A 26 15.56 4.47 -16.00
N LEU A 27 16.06 5.52 -15.39
CA LEU A 27 15.40 6.17 -14.24
C LEU A 27 14.26 7.13 -14.63
N TYR A 28 14.23 7.55 -15.87
CA TYR A 28 13.26 8.54 -16.38
C TYR A 28 12.10 7.92 -17.17
N VAL A 29 12.09 6.61 -17.36
CA VAL A 29 11.02 5.94 -18.10
C VAL A 29 9.90 5.59 -17.12
N PRO A 30 8.62 5.93 -17.44
CA PRO A 30 7.50 5.48 -16.64
C PRO A 30 7.37 3.96 -16.69
N HIS A 31 7.04 3.36 -15.57
CA HIS A 31 6.92 1.91 -15.42
C HIS A 31 5.45 1.48 -15.30
N LEU A 32 5.13 0.31 -15.85
CA LEU A 32 3.81 -0.30 -15.75
C LEU A 32 3.85 -1.43 -14.71
N PHE A 33 3.15 -1.24 -13.59
CA PHE A 33 3.04 -2.25 -12.55
C PHE A 33 1.71 -2.99 -12.60
N ARG A 34 1.72 -4.22 -12.12
CA ARG A 34 0.58 -5.08 -11.91
C ARG A 34 0.70 -5.77 -10.56
N GLY A 35 -0.42 -6.12 -9.95
CA GLY A 35 -0.48 -7.02 -8.80
C GLY A 35 -1.06 -8.36 -9.20
N ALA A 36 -0.40 -9.43 -8.84
CA ALA A 36 -0.96 -10.77 -8.96
C ALA A 36 -2.15 -10.94 -7.99
N PRO A 37 -3.10 -11.84 -8.27
CA PRO A 37 -4.12 -12.20 -7.29
C PRO A 37 -3.48 -12.74 -6.01
N ILE A 38 -4.11 -12.45 -4.85
CA ILE A 38 -3.66 -12.94 -3.56
C ILE A 38 -4.80 -13.75 -2.94
N GLU A 39 -4.49 -14.95 -2.49
CA GLU A 39 -5.41 -15.79 -1.72
C GLU A 39 -4.65 -16.39 -0.54
N PHE A 40 -5.23 -16.33 0.67
CA PHE A 40 -4.68 -16.94 1.88
C PHE A 40 -5.81 -17.26 2.86
N ARG A 41 -5.46 -17.90 3.99
CA ARG A 41 -6.41 -18.20 5.08
C ARG A 41 -6.07 -17.44 6.33
N VAL A 42 -7.11 -17.13 7.11
CA VAL A 42 -6.96 -16.57 8.45
C VAL A 42 -7.62 -17.51 9.46
N VAL A 43 -6.88 -17.83 10.53
CA VAL A 43 -7.34 -18.74 11.59
C VAL A 43 -7.08 -18.15 12.97
N ASP A 44 -7.81 -18.61 13.96
CA ASP A 44 -7.55 -18.35 15.38
C ASP A 44 -6.23 -19.03 15.79
N ASP A 45 -5.31 -18.27 16.37
CA ASP A 45 -3.97 -18.76 16.71
C ASP A 45 -3.99 -19.91 17.73
N THR A 46 -4.94 -19.92 18.65
CA THR A 46 -5.04 -20.91 19.71
C THR A 46 -5.70 -22.21 19.24
N THR A 47 -6.79 -22.08 18.48
CA THR A 47 -7.62 -23.24 18.12
C THR A 47 -7.35 -23.76 16.70
N GLY A 48 -6.75 -22.94 15.85
CA GLY A 48 -6.61 -23.23 14.44
C GLY A 48 -7.93 -23.14 13.66
N ALA A 49 -9.03 -22.77 14.29
CA ALA A 49 -10.32 -22.63 13.63
C ALA A 49 -10.32 -21.48 12.61
N PRO A 50 -11.00 -21.63 11.45
CA PRO A 50 -11.09 -20.57 10.47
C PRO A 50 -11.82 -19.35 11.05
N LEU A 51 -11.34 -18.16 10.73
CA LEU A 51 -11.92 -16.90 11.13
C LEU A 51 -12.65 -16.24 9.97
N SER A 52 -13.97 -16.23 10.03
CA SER A 52 -14.82 -15.44 9.14
C SER A 52 -14.86 -13.97 9.56
N ASN A 53 -15.27 -13.12 8.64
CA ASN A 53 -15.45 -11.68 8.89
C ASN A 53 -14.17 -10.94 9.35
N VAL A 54 -12.99 -11.44 9.00
CA VAL A 54 -11.74 -10.68 9.14
C VAL A 54 -11.69 -9.67 8.02
N VAL A 55 -11.65 -8.39 8.34
CA VAL A 55 -11.40 -7.35 7.34
C VAL A 55 -9.91 -7.33 7.02
N VAL A 56 -9.59 -7.35 5.75
CA VAL A 56 -8.20 -7.26 5.29
C VAL A 56 -8.06 -6.16 4.25
N THR A 57 -7.07 -5.31 4.45
CA THR A 57 -6.65 -4.32 3.46
C THR A 57 -5.32 -4.74 2.87
N ALA A 58 -5.15 -4.55 1.57
CA ALA A 58 -3.88 -4.74 0.86
C ALA A 58 -3.48 -3.40 0.23
N ASN A 59 -2.30 -2.92 0.58
CA ASN A 59 -1.79 -1.62 0.13
C ASN A 59 -0.48 -1.77 -0.63
N TRP A 60 -0.43 -1.17 -1.81
CA TRP A 60 0.79 -0.99 -2.60
C TRP A 60 1.16 0.50 -2.60
N GLN A 61 2.20 0.82 -1.86
CA GLN A 61 2.63 2.18 -1.60
C GLN A 61 3.58 2.68 -2.68
N LEU A 62 3.42 3.93 -3.07
CA LEU A 62 4.38 4.60 -3.95
C LEU A 62 5.55 5.14 -3.14
N VAL A 63 6.74 4.92 -3.68
CA VAL A 63 7.98 5.42 -3.11
C VAL A 63 8.72 6.21 -4.17
N ARG A 64 8.99 7.48 -3.89
CA ARG A 64 9.78 8.34 -4.74
C ARG A 64 11.26 8.25 -4.35
N LEU A 65 12.07 7.96 -5.36
CA LEU A 65 13.51 7.95 -5.21
C LEU A 65 14.05 9.38 -5.21
N ASN A 66 14.71 9.75 -4.14
CA ASN A 66 15.44 11.01 -4.01
C ASN A 66 16.95 10.70 -3.92
N VAL A 67 17.79 11.69 -4.16
CA VAL A 67 19.26 11.53 -4.18
C VAL A 67 19.81 10.95 -2.85
N ALA A 68 19.15 11.23 -1.73
CA ALA A 68 19.61 10.83 -0.41
C ALA A 68 18.82 9.67 0.23
N HIS A 69 17.54 9.53 -0.11
CA HIS A 69 16.63 8.53 0.51
C HIS A 69 15.36 8.33 -0.30
N ALA A 70 14.66 7.24 -0.02
CA ALA A 70 13.33 6.98 -0.54
C ALA A 70 12.29 7.67 0.34
N VAL A 71 11.29 8.31 -0.27
CA VAL A 71 10.20 9.02 0.41
C VAL A 71 8.88 8.43 -0.06
N GLU A 72 7.97 8.22 0.88
CA GLU A 72 6.60 7.83 0.55
C GLU A 72 5.94 8.87 -0.35
N ASP A 73 5.28 8.43 -1.41
CA ASP A 73 4.69 9.27 -2.47
C ASP A 73 3.22 8.89 -2.72
N GLY A 74 2.51 8.49 -1.66
CA GLY A 74 1.11 8.12 -1.69
C GLY A 74 0.87 6.64 -1.98
N GLN A 75 -0.35 6.31 -2.39
CA GLN A 75 -0.81 4.93 -2.56
C GLN A 75 -1.14 4.65 -4.02
N LEU A 76 -0.55 3.62 -4.62
CA LEU A 76 -0.87 3.22 -5.98
C LEU A 76 -2.19 2.44 -6.02
N VAL A 77 -2.33 1.48 -5.14
CA VAL A 77 -3.53 0.63 -5.02
C VAL A 77 -3.79 0.32 -3.56
N ILE A 78 -5.03 0.47 -3.15
CA ILE A 78 -5.55 -0.07 -1.89
C ILE A 78 -6.77 -0.92 -2.26
N LEU A 79 -6.80 -2.14 -1.77
CA LEU A 79 -7.91 -3.07 -1.88
C LEU A 79 -8.37 -3.48 -0.49
N GLU A 80 -9.67 -3.67 -0.32
CA GLU A 80 -10.27 -4.18 0.90
C GLU A 80 -11.13 -5.40 0.57
N THR A 81 -11.08 -6.40 1.43
CA THR A 81 -11.93 -7.58 1.36
C THR A 81 -12.21 -8.13 2.77
N VAL A 82 -13.12 -9.08 2.86
CA VAL A 82 -13.50 -9.73 4.12
C VAL A 82 -13.38 -11.24 3.96
N SER A 83 -12.84 -11.94 4.96
CA SER A 83 -12.74 -13.39 4.92
C SER A 83 -14.10 -14.08 4.93
N ASP A 84 -14.22 -15.15 4.15
CA ASP A 84 -15.42 -15.98 4.09
C ASP A 84 -15.56 -16.91 5.32
N ALA A 85 -16.59 -17.78 5.33
CA ALA A 85 -16.88 -18.71 6.42
C ALA A 85 -15.73 -19.71 6.68
N ASP A 86 -14.93 -20.00 5.66
CA ASP A 86 -13.76 -20.88 5.74
C ASP A 86 -12.46 -20.12 6.10
N GLY A 87 -12.57 -18.84 6.45
CA GLY A 87 -11.44 -17.95 6.75
C GLY A 87 -10.62 -17.57 5.51
N ARG A 88 -11.13 -17.78 4.31
CA ARG A 88 -10.40 -17.46 3.07
C ARG A 88 -10.54 -15.98 2.74
N VAL A 89 -9.41 -15.39 2.41
CA VAL A 89 -9.26 -14.02 1.93
C VAL A 89 -8.83 -14.05 0.48
N ARG A 90 -9.47 -13.25 -0.36
CA ARG A 90 -9.15 -13.17 -1.79
C ARG A 90 -9.11 -11.73 -2.26
N PHE A 91 -8.01 -11.37 -2.91
CA PHE A 91 -7.88 -10.14 -3.67
C PHE A 91 -7.71 -10.48 -5.15
N SER A 92 -8.47 -9.81 -6.00
CA SER A 92 -8.24 -9.87 -7.44
C SER A 92 -6.92 -9.20 -7.81
N GLY A 93 -6.26 -9.70 -8.85
CA GLY A 93 -5.13 -9.00 -9.44
C GLY A 93 -5.55 -7.62 -9.98
N TRP A 94 -4.59 -6.72 -10.10
CA TRP A 94 -4.81 -5.37 -10.61
C TRP A 94 -3.77 -4.95 -11.65
N GLY A 95 -4.09 -3.93 -12.43
CA GLY A 95 -3.21 -3.30 -13.40
C GLY A 95 -3.47 -3.71 -14.85
N PRO A 96 -2.65 -3.24 -15.78
CA PRO A 96 -1.43 -2.43 -15.57
C PRO A 96 -1.74 -0.99 -15.09
N LYS A 97 -0.89 -0.46 -14.20
CA LYS A 97 -0.92 0.94 -13.77
C LYS A 97 0.39 1.62 -14.06
N LEU A 98 0.31 2.78 -14.69
CA LEU A 98 1.48 3.59 -15.02
C LEU A 98 1.95 4.35 -13.78
N VAL A 99 3.22 4.22 -13.46
CA VAL A 99 3.89 4.95 -12.38
C VAL A 99 4.86 5.97 -12.98
N ARG A 100 4.88 7.16 -12.42
CA ARG A 100 5.71 8.28 -12.87
C ARG A 100 7.20 7.94 -12.82
N PRO A 101 8.03 8.60 -13.65
CA PRO A 101 9.48 8.50 -13.51
C PRO A 101 9.95 8.81 -12.08
N LEU A 102 11.02 8.17 -11.64
CA LEU A 102 11.60 8.29 -10.30
C LEU A 102 10.68 7.83 -9.15
N THR A 103 9.57 7.19 -9.47
CA THR A 103 8.66 6.60 -8.50
C THR A 103 8.57 5.10 -8.74
N THR A 104 8.53 4.33 -7.68
CA THR A 104 8.39 2.86 -7.71
C THR A 104 7.37 2.41 -6.66
N ILE A 105 7.08 1.14 -6.61
CA ILE A 105 6.29 0.53 -5.52
C ILE A 105 7.25 0.14 -4.39
N GLY A 106 6.80 0.28 -3.14
CA GLY A 106 7.52 -0.17 -1.95
C GLY A 106 8.00 -1.62 -2.10
N MET A 107 9.16 -1.92 -1.53
CA MET A 107 9.83 -3.20 -1.73
C MET A 107 9.15 -4.36 -1.04
N ASN A 108 8.54 -4.04 0.08
CA ASN A 108 7.86 -4.99 0.95
C ASN A 108 6.35 -5.06 0.66
N ASP A 109 5.89 -4.38 -0.41
CA ASP A 109 4.48 -4.39 -0.77
C ASP A 109 4.06 -5.72 -1.45
N PRO A 110 2.81 -6.15 -1.18
CA PRO A 110 1.78 -5.42 -0.46
C PRO A 110 1.93 -5.46 1.06
N HIS A 111 1.57 -4.36 1.72
CA HIS A 111 1.24 -4.35 3.14
C HIS A 111 -0.18 -4.89 3.31
N LEU A 112 -0.32 -5.98 4.06
CA LEU A 112 -1.61 -6.54 4.43
C LEU A 112 -1.91 -6.19 5.88
N VAL A 113 -3.04 -5.55 6.15
CA VAL A 113 -3.51 -5.26 7.51
C VAL A 113 -4.79 -6.04 7.75
N LEU A 114 -4.82 -6.78 8.86
CA LEU A 114 -5.90 -7.67 9.25
C LEU A 114 -6.56 -7.15 10.52
N PHE A 115 -7.87 -7.10 10.52
CA PHE A 115 -8.65 -6.72 11.68
C PHE A 115 -9.92 -7.56 11.82
N LYS A 116 -10.17 -7.99 13.05
CA LYS A 116 -11.42 -8.62 13.47
C LYS A 116 -11.68 -8.23 14.93
N GLU A 117 -12.91 -7.88 15.24
CA GLU A 117 -13.36 -7.54 16.59
C GLU A 117 -13.02 -8.67 17.56
N GLY A 118 -12.48 -8.31 18.75
CA GLY A 118 -12.04 -9.25 19.78
C GLY A 118 -10.72 -9.99 19.46
N TYR A 119 -10.00 -9.60 18.42
CA TYR A 119 -8.66 -10.08 18.08
C TYR A 119 -7.68 -8.92 17.96
N GLN A 120 -6.43 -9.16 18.32
CA GLN A 120 -5.37 -8.19 18.08
C GLN A 120 -5.23 -7.99 16.56
N PRO A 121 -5.31 -6.74 16.07
CA PRO A 121 -4.98 -6.42 14.69
C PRO A 121 -3.55 -6.86 14.38
N ASP A 122 -3.31 -7.26 13.15
CA ASP A 122 -1.99 -7.66 12.68
C ASP A 122 -1.69 -7.03 11.32
N ALA A 123 -0.42 -6.84 11.05
CA ALA A 123 0.04 -6.40 9.73
C ALA A 123 1.25 -7.21 9.29
N VAL A 124 1.18 -7.65 8.04
CA VAL A 124 2.25 -8.40 7.42
C VAL A 124 2.61 -7.78 6.07
N HIS A 125 3.85 -7.91 5.70
CA HIS A 125 4.40 -7.43 4.43
C HIS A 125 5.32 -8.49 3.84
N ASN A 126 5.64 -8.36 2.57
CA ASN A 126 6.61 -9.24 1.94
C ASN A 126 7.98 -9.08 2.59
N ALA A 127 8.78 -10.14 2.57
CA ALA A 127 10.22 -10.02 2.72
C ALA A 127 10.79 -9.10 1.62
N PHE A 128 12.05 -8.66 1.78
CA PHE A 128 12.69 -7.83 0.77
C PHE A 128 12.66 -8.49 -0.60
N GLY A 129 11.87 -7.93 -1.51
CA GLY A 129 11.68 -8.44 -2.85
C GLY A 129 12.77 -8.01 -3.84
N ASP A 130 12.81 -8.66 -4.99
CA ASP A 130 13.65 -8.31 -6.12
C ASP A 130 13.20 -6.97 -6.73
N TYR A 131 14.04 -5.96 -6.63
CA TYR A 131 13.79 -4.59 -7.07
C TYR A 131 13.70 -4.36 -8.56
N THR A 132 14.32 -5.23 -9.34
CA THR A 132 14.92 -4.71 -10.57
C THR A 132 14.19 -5.11 -11.83
N THR A 133 13.41 -6.17 -11.83
CA THR A 133 12.90 -6.74 -13.10
C THR A 133 11.45 -7.14 -13.10
N ASN A 134 10.80 -7.27 -11.96
CA ASN A 134 9.44 -7.79 -11.94
C ASN A 134 8.40 -6.69 -11.72
N PHE A 135 7.82 -6.19 -12.81
CA PHE A 135 6.70 -5.25 -12.77
C PHE A 135 5.38 -5.89 -12.31
N THR A 136 5.34 -7.20 -12.14
CA THR A 136 4.24 -7.92 -11.51
C THR A 136 4.58 -8.18 -10.05
N ARG A 137 3.85 -7.56 -9.15
CA ARG A 137 4.02 -7.73 -7.71
C ARG A 137 3.25 -8.95 -7.23
N HIS A 138 3.94 -9.81 -6.51
CA HIS A 138 3.40 -10.98 -5.85
C HIS A 138 3.39 -10.76 -4.35
N SER A 139 2.58 -11.52 -3.63
CA SER A 139 2.58 -11.55 -2.18
C SER A 139 3.19 -12.85 -1.69
N ASP A 140 4.11 -12.76 -0.72
CA ASP A 140 4.70 -13.92 -0.03
C ASP A 140 3.63 -14.70 0.76
N TRP A 141 2.50 -14.05 1.02
CA TRP A 141 1.38 -14.61 1.77
C TRP A 141 0.38 -15.37 0.91
N HIS A 142 0.59 -15.41 -0.42
CA HIS A 142 -0.27 -16.19 -1.31
C HIS A 142 -0.13 -17.70 -1.04
N GLY A 143 -1.24 -18.35 -0.70
CA GLY A 143 -1.27 -19.77 -0.32
C GLY A 143 -1.04 -20.03 1.18
N GLU A 144 -0.65 -19.02 1.95
CA GLU A 144 -0.28 -19.15 3.36
C GLU A 144 -1.47 -19.12 4.31
N THR A 145 -1.20 -19.39 5.58
CA THR A 145 -2.18 -19.28 6.67
C THR A 145 -1.69 -18.28 7.71
N LEU A 146 -2.42 -17.19 7.87
CA LEU A 146 -2.18 -16.17 8.89
C LEU A 146 -2.97 -16.50 10.15
N ARG A 147 -2.40 -16.17 11.32
CA ARG A 147 -2.95 -16.50 12.62
C ARG A 147 -3.22 -15.22 13.41
N LEU A 148 -4.47 -14.96 13.76
CA LEU A 148 -4.82 -13.85 14.62
C LEU A 148 -4.89 -14.30 16.08
N LYS A 149 -4.30 -13.50 16.95
CA LYS A 149 -4.25 -13.72 18.40
C LYS A 149 -5.37 -12.99 19.10
N ARG A 150 -5.92 -13.61 20.14
CA ARG A 150 -6.80 -12.89 21.07
C ARG A 150 -5.97 -11.95 21.94
N PRO A 151 -6.49 -10.79 22.32
CA PRO A 151 -5.80 -9.90 23.24
C PRO A 151 -5.61 -10.58 24.59
N HIS A 152 -4.54 -10.21 25.29
CA HIS A 152 -4.26 -10.74 26.61
C HIS A 152 -5.16 -10.10 27.68
N ASP A 153 -5.42 -8.81 27.52
CA ASP A 153 -6.27 -7.99 28.37
C ASP A 153 -6.82 -6.78 27.60
N ASP A 154 -7.76 -6.06 28.22
CA ASP A 154 -8.41 -4.91 27.59
C ASP A 154 -7.42 -3.76 27.28
N GLN A 155 -6.39 -3.57 28.11
CA GLN A 155 -5.41 -2.53 27.91
C GLN A 155 -4.52 -2.82 26.69
N SER A 156 -4.05 -4.05 26.55
CA SER A 156 -3.26 -4.48 25.38
C SER A 156 -4.08 -4.42 24.11
N TYR A 157 -5.38 -4.72 24.21
CA TYR A 157 -6.30 -4.60 23.11
C TYR A 157 -6.49 -3.14 22.67
N ALA A 158 -6.77 -2.24 23.60
CA ALA A 158 -6.92 -0.82 23.31
C ALA A 158 -5.66 -0.23 22.64
N GLN A 159 -4.46 -0.59 23.13
CA GLN A 159 -3.19 -0.18 22.51
C GLN A 159 -3.02 -0.72 21.08
N SER A 160 -3.45 -1.96 20.85
CA SER A 160 -3.38 -2.55 19.51
C SER A 160 -4.37 -1.90 18.52
N LEU A 161 -5.52 -1.43 19.03
CA LEU A 161 -6.46 -0.64 18.23
C LEU A 161 -5.89 0.75 17.89
N ASP A 162 -5.19 1.41 18.80
CA ASP A 162 -4.52 2.68 18.50
C ASP A 162 -3.46 2.50 17.41
N TRP A 163 -2.66 1.44 17.52
CA TRP A 163 -1.70 1.08 16.47
C TRP A 163 -2.37 0.82 15.11
N LEU A 164 -3.51 0.10 15.09
CA LEU A 164 -4.30 -0.07 13.87
C LEU A 164 -4.75 1.28 13.32
N GLY A 165 -5.10 2.22 14.21
CA GLY A 165 -5.48 3.57 13.85
C GLY A 165 -4.41 4.30 13.08
N ASP A 166 -3.19 4.25 13.56
CA ASP A 166 -2.06 4.90 12.90
C ASP A 166 -1.84 4.37 11.49
N ILE A 167 -1.88 3.06 11.32
CA ILE A 167 -1.74 2.42 9.99
C ILE A 167 -2.91 2.76 9.08
N ALA A 168 -4.14 2.65 9.58
CA ALA A 168 -5.33 2.94 8.78
C ALA A 168 -5.37 4.42 8.35
N LEU A 169 -4.88 5.34 9.20
CA LEU A 169 -4.76 6.76 8.84
C LEU A 169 -3.75 6.99 7.72
N GLN A 170 -2.64 6.27 7.69
CA GLN A 170 -1.69 6.36 6.57
C GLN A 170 -2.32 5.92 5.25
N PHE A 171 -3.16 4.88 5.27
CA PHE A 171 -3.88 4.43 4.08
C PHE A 171 -5.02 5.37 3.69
N ALA A 172 -5.71 5.91 4.69
CA ALA A 172 -6.87 6.77 4.49
C ALA A 172 -6.50 8.18 4.00
N PHE A 173 -5.37 8.71 4.43
CA PHE A 173 -4.97 10.10 4.22
C PHE A 173 -3.52 10.17 3.77
N SER A 174 -3.28 9.90 2.50
CA SER A 174 -1.98 10.15 1.89
C SER A 174 -1.79 11.65 1.65
N ASP A 175 -0.55 12.10 1.58
CA ASP A 175 -0.19 13.50 1.33
C ASP A 175 -0.70 14.05 -0.01
N HIS A 176 -1.20 13.18 -0.88
CA HIS A 176 -1.66 13.54 -2.24
C HIS A 176 -3.16 13.83 -2.33
N GLY A 177 -3.88 13.84 -1.23
CA GLY A 177 -5.28 14.23 -1.20
C GLY A 177 -6.24 13.30 -1.94
N ASP A 178 -5.91 12.02 -2.02
CA ASP A 178 -6.58 11.04 -2.88
C ASP A 178 -7.82 10.36 -2.27
N CYS A 179 -8.41 10.86 -1.21
CA CYS A 179 -9.59 10.26 -0.56
C CYS A 179 -9.44 8.75 -0.27
N GLY A 180 -8.25 8.32 0.11
CA GLY A 180 -7.90 6.90 0.34
C GLY A 180 -8.85 6.18 1.30
N TRP A 181 -9.43 6.90 2.26
CA TRP A 181 -10.42 6.40 3.21
C TRP A 181 -11.66 5.75 2.56
N ARG A 182 -11.99 6.13 1.32
CA ARG A 182 -13.08 5.50 0.56
C ARG A 182 -12.75 4.09 0.08
N ARG A 183 -11.50 3.69 0.14
CA ARG A 183 -11.02 2.38 -0.31
C ARG A 183 -10.94 1.36 0.81
N ILE A 184 -11.09 1.82 2.07
CA ILE A 184 -11.04 0.98 3.28
C ILE A 184 -12.24 1.22 4.20
N PRO A 185 -13.47 1.29 3.67
CA PRO A 185 -14.64 1.68 4.44
C PRO A 185 -15.01 0.71 5.56
N THR A 186 -14.88 -0.60 5.32
CA THR A 186 -15.21 -1.63 6.30
C THR A 186 -14.20 -1.61 7.45
N MET A 187 -12.92 -1.50 7.15
CA MET A 187 -11.85 -1.37 8.14
C MET A 187 -12.11 -0.16 9.04
N LEU A 188 -12.32 1.02 8.45
CA LEU A 188 -12.56 2.25 9.20
C LEU A 188 -13.83 2.17 10.03
N SER A 189 -14.93 1.65 9.47
CA SER A 189 -16.22 1.58 10.18
C SER A 189 -16.13 0.70 11.40
N ARG A 190 -15.57 -0.51 11.26
CA ARG A 190 -15.45 -1.49 12.34
C ARG A 190 -14.43 -1.06 13.41
N ALA A 191 -13.26 -0.57 12.97
CA ALA A 191 -12.25 -0.08 13.90
C ALA A 191 -12.71 1.14 14.70
N LEU A 192 -13.50 2.06 14.08
CA LEU A 192 -14.15 3.15 14.81
C LEU A 192 -15.16 2.66 15.84
N ALA A 193 -15.94 1.63 15.52
CA ALA A 193 -16.90 1.06 16.46
C ALA A 193 -16.21 0.40 17.65
N GLU A 194 -15.20 -0.41 17.38
CA GLU A 194 -14.43 -1.13 18.39
C GLU A 194 -13.60 -0.18 19.27
N GLY A 195 -12.94 0.82 18.70
CA GLY A 195 -12.19 1.83 19.44
C GLY A 195 -13.04 2.69 20.38
N LYS A 196 -14.34 2.84 20.10
CA LYS A 196 -15.29 3.50 21.03
C LYS A 196 -15.61 2.63 22.25
N GLN A 197 -15.59 1.31 22.12
CA GLN A 197 -15.87 0.37 23.19
C GLN A 197 -14.64 0.13 24.08
N HIS A 198 -13.45 0.28 23.52
CA HIS A 198 -12.17 0.06 24.19
C HIS A 198 -11.30 1.33 24.16
N PRO A 199 -11.70 2.40 24.87
CA PRO A 199 -10.93 3.64 24.89
C PRO A 199 -9.59 3.45 25.61
N THR A 200 -8.52 3.99 25.03
CA THR A 200 -7.24 4.06 25.74
C THR A 200 -7.31 5.05 26.90
N HIS A 201 -6.78 4.67 28.06
CA HIS A 201 -6.70 5.51 29.25
C HIS A 201 -5.49 6.48 29.18
N GLY A 202 -5.36 7.24 28.11
CA GLY A 202 -4.26 8.17 27.90
C GLY A 202 -4.72 9.63 27.81
N PRO A 203 -3.82 10.60 28.04
CA PRO A 203 -4.15 12.04 27.90
C PRO A 203 -4.35 12.49 26.44
N LEU A 204 -4.08 11.63 25.49
CA LEU A 204 -4.28 11.90 24.06
C LEU A 204 -5.67 11.41 23.63
N PRO A 205 -6.39 12.18 22.80
CA PRO A 205 -7.65 11.72 22.26
C PRO A 205 -7.40 10.44 21.45
N THR A 206 -8.21 9.42 21.70
CA THR A 206 -8.21 8.21 20.90
C THR A 206 -8.27 8.58 19.41
N PHE A 207 -7.35 8.04 18.62
CA PHE A 207 -7.25 8.30 17.16
C PHE A 207 -8.56 7.99 16.42
N TRP A 208 -9.43 7.23 17.02
CA TRP A 208 -10.69 6.76 16.48
C TRP A 208 -11.89 7.67 16.80
N SER A 209 -11.78 8.98 16.61
CA SER A 209 -12.97 9.83 16.62
C SER A 209 -13.39 10.20 15.22
N GLU A 210 -14.68 10.07 14.93
CA GLU A 210 -15.28 10.52 13.68
C GLU A 210 -14.97 12.00 13.41
N THR A 211 -14.94 12.81 14.46
CA THR A 211 -14.58 14.24 14.40
C THR A 211 -13.15 14.45 13.89
N LEU A 212 -12.19 13.62 14.34
CA LEU A 212 -10.81 13.72 13.88
C LEU A 212 -10.70 13.34 12.39
N LEU A 213 -11.37 12.27 12.00
CA LEU A 213 -11.38 11.82 10.61
C LEU A 213 -12.03 12.86 9.69
N GLU A 214 -13.15 13.46 10.10
CA GLU A 214 -13.81 14.55 9.37
C GLU A 214 -12.90 15.76 9.24
N GLY A 215 -12.19 16.14 10.33
CA GLY A 215 -11.22 17.23 10.29
C GLY A 215 -10.09 16.99 9.27
N ARG A 216 -9.63 15.75 9.13
CA ARG A 216 -8.61 15.36 8.13
C ARG A 216 -9.17 15.29 6.71
N ALA A 217 -10.42 14.87 6.55
CA ALA A 217 -11.07 14.74 5.24
C ALA A 217 -11.52 16.10 4.65
N ALA A 218 -11.88 17.05 5.49
CA ALA A 218 -12.44 18.33 5.06
C ALA A 218 -11.55 19.08 4.05
N PRO A 219 -10.21 19.20 4.23
CA PRO A 219 -9.36 19.86 3.27
C PRO A 219 -9.31 19.16 1.90
N LEU A 220 -9.57 17.85 1.87
CA LEU A 220 -9.46 17.03 0.67
C LEU A 220 -10.66 17.17 -0.27
N ARG A 221 -11.72 17.84 0.16
CA ARG A 221 -12.98 18.00 -0.61
C ARG A 221 -13.61 16.70 -1.07
N CYS A 222 -13.40 15.62 -0.32
CA CYS A 222 -13.89 14.28 -0.65
C CYS A 222 -15.30 14.00 -0.10
N GLY A 223 -15.95 14.97 0.52
CA GLY A 223 -17.21 14.79 1.23
C GLY A 223 -17.02 14.28 2.66
N SER A 224 -18.12 14.08 3.38
CA SER A 224 -18.12 13.61 4.76
C SER A 224 -17.79 12.11 4.85
N ILE A 225 -16.86 11.77 5.74
CA ILE A 225 -16.54 10.39 6.08
C ILE A 225 -17.70 9.75 6.82
N GLY A 226 -18.29 10.46 7.81
CA GLY A 226 -19.39 9.94 8.58
C GLY A 226 -20.58 9.53 7.74
N GLU A 227 -20.99 10.37 6.78
CA GLU A 227 -22.06 10.07 5.83
C GLU A 227 -21.70 8.87 4.95
N PHE A 228 -20.46 8.77 4.50
CA PHE A 228 -20.03 7.67 3.68
C PHE A 228 -20.02 6.35 4.45
N LEU A 229 -19.48 6.34 5.68
CA LEU A 229 -19.33 5.15 6.51
C LEU A 229 -20.66 4.63 7.06
N LYS A 230 -21.75 5.42 7.09
CA LYS A 230 -23.08 4.95 7.50
C LYS A 230 -23.52 3.66 6.79
N ARG A 231 -23.14 3.48 5.53
CA ARG A 231 -23.50 2.29 4.73
C ARG A 231 -22.73 1.02 5.13
N TYR A 232 -21.64 1.17 5.88
CA TYR A 232 -20.75 0.09 6.28
C TYR A 232 -20.81 -0.20 7.78
N ARG A 233 -21.64 0.56 8.50
CA ARG A 233 -22.00 0.22 9.87
C ARG A 233 -22.94 -0.95 9.80
N HIS A 234 -22.57 -2.06 10.45
CA HIS A 234 -23.53 -3.10 10.72
C HIS A 234 -24.47 -2.54 11.78
N ASP A 235 -25.73 -2.32 11.43
CA ASP A 235 -26.78 -2.18 12.40
C ASP A 235 -26.96 -3.59 13.00
N ASP A 236 -26.45 -3.81 14.23
CA ASP A 236 -26.70 -5.00 15.03
C ASP A 236 -28.16 -5.03 15.53
#